data_54cdf2a675a7c79d02909133ac7c4375
#
_entry.id   54cdf2a675a7c79d02909133ac7c4375
#
_cell.length_a   1.000
_cell.length_b   1.000
_cell.length_c   1.000
_cell.angle_alpha   90.00
_cell.angle_beta   90.00
_cell.angle_gamma   90.00
#
_symmetry.space_group_name_H-M   'P 1'
#
loop_
_entity.id
_entity.type
_entity.pdbx_description
1 polymer ?
#
loop_
_entity_poly.entity_id
_entity_poly.type
_entity_poly.pdbx_seq_one_letter_code
_entity_poly.pdbx_strand_id
1 'polypeptide(L)'
;MEKIIIPALNEERMQEVRAGYAKIDKPAANLGKLEDMVVGLAGMLGKDLPDKLKTAMVLMCGDHGIAKYGVSAYPQEVTRQMINGYMRGTAGATVLARHAHADVFVCDVGTAFDLSDLPKVYQKKVAWGTEDFTQGPAMTREQAEKAIAVGMEMADMCIDQGYNMLYTGEMGIGNTTSTSAIASAFLGLDPQLTVGRGSGINDERMKIKRQVVIDGLAKNMPKQGDAMDILCKVGGYDHAGLAGVIIGAARRRVPTMVDGVNATAAALLAYGLYPQCRDYMLCSHLSSDISHKKMLELMQLSPIVDAGMRLGEGTGASLAIVVLQAAMDVYNHLSR
;
A
#
# COMPACT_ATOMS: atom_id res chain seq x y z
N MET A 1 0.42 8.49 19.77
CA MET A 1 -0.16 9.21 18.60
C MET A 1 -1.37 10.04 19.06
N GLU A 2 -1.55 11.25 18.53
CA GLU A 2 -2.77 12.04 18.73
C GLU A 2 -4.00 11.30 18.21
N LYS A 3 -5.18 11.63 18.78
CA LYS A 3 -6.45 11.03 18.35
C LYS A 3 -6.79 11.51 16.92
N ILE A 4 -6.60 10.62 15.92
CA ILE A 4 -6.94 10.92 14.53
C ILE A 4 -8.42 10.61 14.31
N ILE A 5 -9.13 11.56 13.71
CA ILE A 5 -10.52 11.40 13.30
C ILE A 5 -10.55 11.19 11.80
N ILE A 6 -11.14 10.07 11.38
CA ILE A 6 -11.39 9.78 9.97
C ILE A 6 -12.87 10.02 9.71
N PRO A 7 -13.21 10.92 8.79
CA PRO A 7 -14.60 11.26 8.50
C PRO A 7 -15.36 10.07 7.90
N ALA A 8 -16.65 9.92 8.22
CA ALA A 8 -17.51 8.98 7.52
C ALA A 8 -17.67 9.38 6.04
N LEU A 9 -17.98 8.41 5.17
CA LEU A 9 -18.30 8.69 3.77
C LEU A 9 -19.49 9.65 3.65
N ASN A 10 -19.52 10.44 2.60
CA ASN A 10 -20.63 11.33 2.32
C ASN A 10 -21.72 10.57 1.56
N GLU A 11 -22.75 10.10 2.30
CA GLU A 11 -23.85 9.31 1.76
C GLU A 11 -24.70 10.10 0.75
N GLU A 12 -24.87 11.41 0.94
CA GLU A 12 -25.62 12.27 0.02
C GLU A 12 -24.97 12.25 -1.37
N ARG A 13 -23.64 12.43 -1.42
CA ARG A 13 -22.87 12.36 -2.68
C ARG A 13 -22.92 10.98 -3.33
N MET A 14 -22.87 9.92 -2.53
CA MET A 14 -23.04 8.57 -3.05
C MET A 14 -24.42 8.35 -3.67
N GLN A 15 -25.48 8.86 -3.04
CA GLN A 15 -26.84 8.76 -3.56
C GLN A 15 -27.04 9.59 -4.85
N GLU A 16 -26.45 10.77 -4.95
CA GLU A 16 -26.48 11.58 -6.16
C GLU A 16 -25.85 10.85 -7.36
N VAL A 17 -24.67 10.23 -7.15
CA VAL A 17 -24.01 9.46 -8.21
C VAL A 17 -24.81 8.21 -8.59
N ARG A 18 -25.40 7.49 -7.61
CA ARG A 18 -26.33 6.38 -7.91
C ARG A 18 -27.53 6.84 -8.72
N ALA A 19 -28.11 7.98 -8.37
CA ALA A 19 -29.24 8.56 -9.11
C ALA A 19 -28.83 8.99 -10.53
N GLY A 20 -27.58 9.47 -10.71
CA GLY A 20 -26.98 9.73 -12.03
C GLY A 20 -26.93 8.47 -12.88
N TYR A 21 -26.37 7.39 -12.36
CA TYR A 21 -26.34 6.09 -13.05
C TYR A 21 -27.72 5.56 -13.39
N ALA A 22 -28.72 5.79 -12.54
CA ALA A 22 -30.11 5.36 -12.82
C ALA A 22 -30.75 6.08 -14.00
N LYS A 23 -30.25 7.27 -14.37
CA LYS A 23 -30.72 8.03 -15.56
C LYS A 23 -30.05 7.60 -16.85
N ILE A 24 -28.89 6.93 -16.77
CA ILE A 24 -28.19 6.43 -17.96
C ILE A 24 -28.99 5.30 -18.57
N ASP A 25 -29.22 5.38 -19.89
CA ASP A 25 -29.95 4.34 -20.61
C ASP A 25 -29.17 3.01 -20.57
N LYS A 26 -29.76 1.99 -19.97
CA LYS A 26 -29.21 0.63 -19.93
C LYS A 26 -29.59 -0.09 -21.23
N PRO A 27 -28.68 -0.79 -21.93
CA PRO A 27 -27.39 -1.30 -21.44
C PRO A 27 -26.17 -0.43 -21.73
N ALA A 28 -26.32 0.88 -22.04
CA ALA A 28 -25.21 1.74 -22.43
C ALA A 28 -24.10 1.87 -21.37
N ALA A 29 -24.45 1.71 -20.08
CA ALA A 29 -23.48 1.74 -19.00
C ALA A 29 -23.81 0.68 -17.95
N ASN A 30 -23.32 -0.54 -18.12
CA ASN A 30 -23.41 -1.62 -17.14
C ASN A 30 -22.00 -2.06 -16.79
N LEU A 31 -21.34 -1.29 -15.93
CA LEU A 31 -19.93 -1.46 -15.59
C LEU A 31 -19.72 -2.31 -14.32
N GLY A 32 -20.82 -2.83 -13.71
CA GLY A 32 -20.75 -3.66 -12.51
C GLY A 32 -20.03 -2.96 -11.36
N LYS A 33 -19.05 -3.63 -10.76
CA LYS A 33 -18.34 -3.09 -9.59
C LYS A 33 -17.63 -1.74 -9.84
N LEU A 34 -17.37 -1.36 -11.08
CA LEU A 34 -16.76 -0.06 -11.38
C LEU A 34 -17.75 1.09 -11.11
N GLU A 35 -19.06 0.86 -11.26
CA GLU A 35 -20.08 1.82 -10.86
C GLU A 35 -20.04 2.04 -9.33
N ASP A 36 -19.96 0.95 -8.55
CA ASP A 36 -19.86 1.02 -7.08
C ASP A 36 -18.58 1.76 -6.64
N MET A 37 -17.49 1.61 -7.38
CA MET A 37 -16.23 2.31 -7.08
C MET A 37 -16.34 3.80 -7.35
N VAL A 38 -17.00 4.22 -8.44
CA VAL A 38 -17.25 5.65 -8.73
C VAL A 38 -18.19 6.25 -7.69
N VAL A 39 -19.24 5.52 -7.28
CA VAL A 39 -20.12 5.91 -6.17
C VAL A 39 -19.33 6.06 -4.87
N GLY A 40 -18.49 5.07 -4.53
CA GLY A 40 -17.63 5.12 -3.34
C GLY A 40 -16.67 6.30 -3.36
N LEU A 41 -16.07 6.57 -4.53
CA LEU A 41 -15.16 7.71 -4.72
C LEU A 41 -15.85 9.06 -4.42
N ALA A 42 -17.09 9.25 -4.84
CA ALA A 42 -17.88 10.45 -4.51
C ALA A 42 -18.08 10.60 -3.00
N GLY A 43 -18.38 9.49 -2.32
CA GLY A 43 -18.51 9.46 -0.85
C GLY A 43 -17.21 9.79 -0.13
N MET A 44 -16.07 9.26 -0.61
CA MET A 44 -14.74 9.52 -0.07
C MET A 44 -14.38 10.99 -0.21
N LEU A 45 -14.47 11.54 -1.42
CA LEU A 45 -14.13 12.93 -1.70
C LEU A 45 -15.09 13.93 -1.01
N GLY A 46 -16.35 13.55 -0.77
CA GLY A 46 -17.36 14.38 -0.13
C GLY A 46 -17.72 15.64 -0.93
N LYS A 47 -17.43 15.66 -2.22
CA LYS A 47 -17.69 16.75 -3.19
C LYS A 47 -17.95 16.15 -4.57
N ASP A 48 -18.23 17.01 -5.55
CA ASP A 48 -18.42 16.58 -6.93
C ASP A 48 -17.20 15.78 -7.45
N LEU A 49 -17.49 14.76 -8.25
CA LEU A 49 -16.43 14.01 -8.93
C LEU A 49 -15.69 14.93 -9.89
N PRO A 50 -14.35 14.96 -9.84
CA PRO A 50 -13.57 15.74 -10.78
C PRO A 50 -13.64 15.11 -12.19
N ASP A 51 -13.41 15.91 -13.22
CA ASP A 51 -13.30 15.36 -14.57
C ASP A 51 -12.08 14.44 -14.70
N LYS A 52 -10.99 14.77 -14.00
CA LYS A 52 -9.78 13.93 -13.95
C LYS A 52 -9.24 13.84 -12.54
N LEU A 53 -8.77 12.65 -12.19
CA LEU A 53 -8.00 12.43 -10.97
C LEU A 53 -6.60 13.03 -11.13
N LYS A 54 -6.19 13.85 -10.17
CA LYS A 54 -4.80 14.25 -10.01
C LYS A 54 -4.15 13.27 -9.04
N THR A 55 -3.32 12.38 -9.57
CA THR A 55 -2.83 11.20 -8.86
C THR A 55 -1.37 11.32 -8.45
N ALA A 56 -1.04 10.86 -7.24
CA ALA A 56 0.32 10.78 -6.73
C ALA A 56 0.63 9.38 -6.21
N MET A 57 1.72 8.78 -6.70
CA MET A 57 2.34 7.60 -6.09
C MET A 57 3.23 8.04 -4.95
N VAL A 58 2.93 7.58 -3.74
CA VAL A 58 3.84 7.73 -2.60
C VAL A 58 4.57 6.41 -2.41
N LEU A 59 5.86 6.40 -2.74
CA LEU A 59 6.72 5.23 -2.73
C LEU A 59 7.61 5.27 -1.49
N MET A 60 7.31 4.42 -0.50
CA MET A 60 8.05 4.32 0.76
C MET A 60 9.16 3.29 0.65
N CYS A 61 10.40 3.71 0.95
CA CYS A 61 11.59 2.87 0.86
C CYS A 61 12.13 2.53 2.25
N GLY A 62 12.24 1.23 2.55
CA GLY A 62 12.75 0.74 3.83
C GLY A 62 13.27 -0.69 3.73
N ASP A 63 14.49 -0.92 4.21
CA ASP A 63 15.13 -2.24 4.20
C ASP A 63 14.85 -3.03 5.47
N HIS A 64 15.02 -4.36 5.37
CA HIS A 64 14.67 -5.31 6.40
C HIS A 64 15.89 -6.10 6.88
N GLY A 65 16.13 -6.14 8.18
CA GLY A 65 17.27 -6.83 8.79
C GLY A 65 17.32 -8.34 8.51
N ILE A 66 16.19 -8.94 8.13
CA ILE A 66 16.10 -10.36 7.74
C ILE A 66 16.57 -10.63 6.30
N ALA A 67 16.86 -9.62 5.51
CA ALA A 67 17.36 -9.80 4.14
C ALA A 67 18.67 -10.63 4.08
N LYS A 68 19.49 -10.54 5.12
CA LYS A 68 20.74 -11.31 5.29
C LYS A 68 20.56 -12.83 5.20
N TYR A 69 19.38 -13.36 5.42
CA TYR A 69 19.08 -14.80 5.33
C TYR A 69 18.83 -15.28 3.90
N GLY A 70 18.95 -14.41 2.89
CA GLY A 70 18.70 -14.78 1.50
C GLY A 70 17.25 -15.09 1.17
N VAL A 71 16.33 -14.45 1.88
CA VAL A 71 14.86 -14.59 1.71
C VAL A 71 14.29 -13.92 0.44
N SER A 72 15.14 -13.21 -0.30
CA SER A 72 14.83 -12.59 -1.60
C SER A 72 15.69 -13.20 -2.70
N ALA A 73 15.24 -13.14 -3.96
CA ALA A 73 16.04 -13.49 -5.12
C ALA A 73 17.18 -12.49 -5.37
N TYR A 74 17.04 -11.29 -4.85
CA TYR A 74 17.97 -10.18 -5.03
C TYR A 74 18.69 -9.83 -3.73
N PRO A 75 19.96 -9.38 -3.81
CA PRO A 75 20.69 -8.86 -2.66
C PRO A 75 20.18 -7.47 -2.25
N GLN A 76 20.51 -7.03 -1.04
CA GLN A 76 19.96 -5.81 -0.45
C GLN A 76 20.32 -4.52 -1.22
N GLU A 77 21.46 -4.51 -1.90
CA GLU A 77 21.95 -3.40 -2.73
C GLU A 77 20.97 -3.04 -3.86
N VAL A 78 20.09 -3.97 -4.24
CA VAL A 78 19.06 -3.72 -5.25
C VAL A 78 18.06 -2.65 -4.79
N THR A 79 17.82 -2.48 -3.48
CA THR A 79 17.01 -1.38 -2.97
C THR A 79 17.51 -0.03 -3.48
N ARG A 80 18.81 0.27 -3.31
CA ARG A 80 19.40 1.52 -3.81
C ARG A 80 19.36 1.63 -5.34
N GLN A 81 19.60 0.51 -6.05
CA GLN A 81 19.57 0.48 -7.51
C GLN A 81 18.16 0.82 -8.05
N MET A 82 17.11 0.28 -7.41
CA MET A 82 15.73 0.57 -7.77
C MET A 82 15.37 2.02 -7.51
N ILE A 83 15.78 2.59 -6.36
CA ILE A 83 15.57 4.01 -6.05
C ILE A 83 16.22 4.90 -7.13
N ASN A 84 17.45 4.60 -7.56
CA ASN A 84 18.08 5.27 -8.70
C ASN A 84 17.24 5.13 -9.98
N GLY A 85 16.68 3.95 -10.24
CA GLY A 85 15.79 3.70 -11.36
C GLY A 85 14.53 4.57 -11.32
N TYR A 86 13.92 4.75 -10.14
CA TYR A 86 12.77 5.64 -9.96
C TYR A 86 13.13 7.10 -10.26
N MET A 87 14.27 7.56 -9.75
CA MET A 87 14.73 8.94 -9.98
C MET A 87 15.02 9.24 -11.45
N ARG A 88 15.47 8.24 -12.20
CA ARG A 88 15.72 8.33 -13.65
C ARG A 88 14.46 8.07 -14.51
N GLY A 89 13.36 7.59 -13.92
CA GLY A 89 12.15 7.22 -14.64
C GLY A 89 12.28 5.96 -15.50
N THR A 90 13.22 5.06 -15.17
CA THR A 90 13.55 3.84 -15.95
C THR A 90 13.03 2.55 -15.31
N ALA A 91 12.46 2.61 -14.11
CA ALA A 91 11.84 1.48 -13.45
C ALA A 91 10.41 1.23 -13.97
N GLY A 92 9.94 -0.02 -13.92
CA GLY A 92 8.58 -0.39 -14.32
C GLY A 92 7.50 0.44 -13.62
N ALA A 93 7.67 0.70 -12.33
CA ALA A 93 6.79 1.55 -11.54
C ALA A 93 6.62 2.96 -12.15
N THR A 94 7.74 3.62 -12.47
CA THR A 94 7.72 4.99 -13.03
C THR A 94 7.24 5.02 -14.47
N VAL A 95 7.45 3.94 -15.25
CA VAL A 95 6.89 3.81 -16.60
C VAL A 95 5.37 3.74 -16.53
N LEU A 96 4.81 2.87 -15.65
CA LEU A 96 3.37 2.72 -15.50
C LEU A 96 2.72 3.95 -14.85
N ALA A 97 3.41 4.61 -13.92
CA ALA A 97 2.93 5.88 -13.35
C ALA A 97 2.72 6.96 -14.43
N ARG A 98 3.60 7.05 -15.43
CA ARG A 98 3.40 7.97 -16.56
C ARG A 98 2.14 7.66 -17.36
N HIS A 99 1.79 6.37 -17.55
CA HIS A 99 0.54 5.98 -18.21
C HIS A 99 -0.70 6.31 -17.36
N ALA A 100 -0.57 6.28 -16.04
CA ALA A 100 -1.60 6.73 -15.11
C ALA A 100 -1.64 8.26 -14.92
N HIS A 101 -0.81 9.02 -15.65
CA HIS A 101 -0.62 10.46 -15.47
C HIS A 101 -0.35 10.85 -14.02
N ALA A 102 0.42 10.04 -13.31
CA ALA A 102 0.71 10.20 -11.90
C ALA A 102 2.12 10.73 -11.66
N ASP A 103 2.26 11.62 -10.70
CA ASP A 103 3.55 12.01 -10.17
C ASP A 103 4.04 10.99 -9.13
N VAL A 104 5.37 10.84 -9.03
CA VAL A 104 6.02 9.85 -8.16
C VAL A 104 6.84 10.56 -7.09
N PHE A 105 6.49 10.32 -5.83
CA PHE A 105 7.15 10.85 -4.65
C PHE A 105 7.85 9.71 -3.92
N VAL A 106 9.18 9.67 -4.00
CA VAL A 106 10.00 8.62 -3.36
C VAL A 106 10.49 9.11 -2.01
N CYS A 107 10.20 8.37 -0.96
CA CYS A 107 10.57 8.69 0.41
C CYS A 107 11.45 7.59 1.02
N ASP A 108 12.64 7.96 1.44
CA ASP A 108 13.48 7.12 2.29
C ASP A 108 12.99 7.23 3.73
N VAL A 109 12.28 6.22 4.19
CA VAL A 109 11.80 6.12 5.57
C VAL A 109 12.65 5.18 6.41
N GLY A 110 13.50 4.37 5.78
CA GLY A 110 14.34 3.43 6.53
C GLY A 110 15.18 2.50 5.66
N THR A 111 15.81 2.98 4.59
CA THR A 111 16.76 2.16 3.83
C THR A 111 18.09 2.00 4.57
N ALA A 112 18.81 0.92 4.27
CA ALA A 112 20.15 0.64 4.82
C ALA A 112 21.27 1.42 4.10
N PHE A 113 20.93 2.34 3.19
CA PHE A 113 21.87 3.07 2.35
C PHE A 113 21.80 4.57 2.58
N ASP A 114 22.93 5.25 2.42
CA ASP A 114 22.94 6.71 2.29
C ASP A 114 22.41 7.09 0.91
N LEU A 115 21.36 7.90 0.88
CA LEU A 115 20.73 8.42 -0.33
C LEU A 115 20.86 9.95 -0.44
N SER A 116 21.77 10.58 0.32
CA SER A 116 21.98 12.02 0.33
C SER A 116 22.41 12.59 -1.03
N ASP A 117 22.98 11.76 -1.89
CA ASP A 117 23.31 12.06 -3.29
C ASP A 117 22.10 12.07 -4.23
N LEU A 118 20.90 11.76 -3.74
CA LEU A 118 19.65 11.73 -4.50
C LEU A 118 18.70 12.85 -4.03
N PRO A 119 18.89 14.10 -4.47
CA PRO A 119 18.19 15.27 -3.90
C PRO A 119 16.68 15.28 -4.13
N LYS A 120 16.16 14.43 -5.04
CA LYS A 120 14.72 14.30 -5.29
C LYS A 120 14.05 13.25 -4.41
N VAL A 121 14.83 12.48 -3.64
CA VAL A 121 14.30 11.55 -2.64
C VAL A 121 14.02 12.33 -1.35
N TYR A 122 12.83 12.17 -0.80
CA TYR A 122 12.48 12.74 0.49
C TYR A 122 13.24 12.01 1.59
N GLN A 123 14.20 12.70 2.20
CA GLN A 123 15.11 12.17 3.21
C GLN A 123 14.42 12.17 4.58
N LYS A 124 13.64 11.15 4.89
CA LYS A 124 12.84 11.01 6.12
C LYS A 124 13.22 9.77 6.93
N LYS A 125 14.45 9.32 6.79
CA LYS A 125 14.97 8.10 7.41
C LYS A 125 14.76 8.08 8.93
N VAL A 126 14.07 7.03 9.41
CA VAL A 126 13.86 6.76 10.86
C VAL A 126 15.04 5.97 11.41
N ALA A 127 15.50 4.97 10.69
CA ALA A 127 16.68 4.17 11.00
C ALA A 127 17.27 3.56 9.71
N TRP A 128 18.43 2.91 9.82
CA TRP A 128 19.17 2.27 8.72
C TRP A 128 18.71 0.82 8.48
N GLY A 129 17.45 0.62 8.11
CA GLY A 129 16.78 -0.67 8.04
C GLY A 129 16.20 -1.09 9.39
N THR A 130 15.36 -2.14 9.37
CA THR A 130 14.85 -2.74 10.60
C THR A 130 15.91 -3.62 11.26
N GLU A 131 15.71 -3.93 12.54
CA GLU A 131 16.40 -5.01 13.19
C GLU A 131 15.95 -6.38 12.64
N ASP A 132 16.71 -7.41 12.97
CA ASP A 132 16.41 -8.80 12.64
C ASP A 132 15.32 -9.34 13.59
N PHE A 133 14.10 -9.46 13.10
CA PHE A 133 12.98 -9.89 13.92
C PHE A 133 13.07 -11.37 14.37
N THR A 134 14.04 -12.16 13.89
CA THR A 134 14.30 -13.50 14.46
C THR A 134 15.06 -13.42 15.79
N GLN A 135 15.67 -12.28 16.09
CA GLN A 135 16.46 -12.07 17.32
C GLN A 135 15.72 -11.21 18.36
N GLY A 136 14.76 -10.40 17.93
CA GLY A 136 13.97 -9.48 18.75
C GLY A 136 13.00 -8.69 17.90
N PRO A 137 12.36 -7.63 18.42
CA PRO A 137 11.46 -6.78 17.63
C PRO A 137 12.17 -6.12 16.46
N ALA A 138 11.48 -5.98 15.32
CA ALA A 138 11.96 -5.32 14.11
C ALA A 138 12.26 -3.82 14.34
N MET A 139 11.50 -3.17 15.21
CA MET A 139 11.68 -1.76 15.57
C MET A 139 11.06 -1.45 16.93
N THR A 140 11.46 -0.31 17.50
CA THR A 140 10.80 0.20 18.71
C THR A 140 9.44 0.81 18.36
N ARG A 141 8.57 0.97 19.37
CA ARG A 141 7.29 1.65 19.21
C ARG A 141 7.46 3.10 18.74
N GLU A 142 8.45 3.80 19.29
CA GLU A 142 8.76 5.18 18.89
C GLU A 142 9.16 5.27 17.41
N GLN A 143 9.98 4.34 16.94
CA GLN A 143 10.37 4.26 15.53
C GLN A 143 9.16 3.96 14.62
N ALA A 144 8.28 3.05 15.03
CA ALA A 144 7.05 2.74 14.29
C ALA A 144 6.13 3.97 14.20
N GLU A 145 5.89 4.66 15.33
CA GLU A 145 5.07 5.88 15.36
C GLU A 145 5.68 7.00 14.50
N LYS A 146 7.01 7.14 14.51
CA LYS A 146 7.71 8.13 13.67
C LYS A 146 7.58 7.80 12.18
N ALA A 147 7.71 6.52 11.79
CA ALA A 147 7.56 6.12 10.39
C ALA A 147 6.11 6.32 9.90
N ILE A 148 5.10 6.02 10.73
CA ILE A 148 3.69 6.34 10.44
C ILE A 148 3.52 7.85 10.26
N ALA A 149 4.09 8.67 11.14
CA ALA A 149 4.00 10.13 11.05
C ALA A 149 4.63 10.65 9.74
N VAL A 150 5.77 10.10 9.31
CA VAL A 150 6.38 10.41 8.00
C VAL A 150 5.41 10.11 6.87
N GLY A 151 4.74 8.96 6.90
CA GLY A 151 3.74 8.62 5.87
C GLY A 151 2.58 9.60 5.83
N MET A 152 2.08 10.01 6.99
CA MET A 152 1.02 11.04 7.08
C MET A 152 1.49 12.40 6.55
N GLU A 153 2.72 12.80 6.84
CA GLU A 153 3.34 14.04 6.33
C GLU A 153 3.43 13.99 4.79
N MET A 154 3.85 12.86 4.22
CA MET A 154 3.90 12.69 2.76
C MET A 154 2.52 12.77 2.12
N ALA A 155 1.49 12.20 2.76
CA ALA A 155 0.11 12.31 2.29
C ALA A 155 -0.37 13.77 2.32
N ASP A 156 -0.16 14.47 3.44
CA ASP A 156 -0.54 15.90 3.56
C ASP A 156 0.15 16.76 2.50
N MET A 157 1.45 16.57 2.30
CA MET A 157 2.21 17.30 1.28
C MET A 157 1.63 17.10 -0.12
N CYS A 158 1.26 15.88 -0.49
CA CYS A 158 0.63 15.61 -1.78
C CYS A 158 -0.76 16.28 -1.86
N ILE A 159 -1.58 16.14 -0.83
CA ILE A 159 -2.94 16.71 -0.81
C ILE A 159 -2.91 18.23 -0.87
N ASP A 160 -1.99 18.88 -0.16
CA ASP A 160 -1.82 20.34 -0.18
C ASP A 160 -1.35 20.86 -1.56
N GLN A 161 -0.70 20.01 -2.36
CA GLN A 161 -0.40 20.27 -3.78
C GLN A 161 -1.59 19.98 -4.71
N GLY A 162 -2.75 19.60 -4.16
CA GLY A 162 -3.99 19.39 -4.90
C GLY A 162 -4.18 17.98 -5.47
N TYR A 163 -3.36 17.00 -5.07
CA TYR A 163 -3.63 15.61 -5.43
C TYR A 163 -4.90 15.12 -4.72
N ASN A 164 -5.78 14.49 -5.47
CA ASN A 164 -7.09 14.02 -4.98
C ASN A 164 -7.23 12.50 -5.04
N MET A 165 -6.19 11.80 -5.44
CA MET A 165 -6.04 10.35 -5.39
C MET A 165 -4.59 10.03 -5.07
N LEU A 166 -4.34 9.34 -3.97
CA LEU A 166 -3.02 8.79 -3.66
C LEU A 166 -2.98 7.30 -4.00
N TYR A 167 -1.79 6.78 -4.24
CA TYR A 167 -1.60 5.34 -4.30
C TYR A 167 -0.24 4.92 -3.75
N THR A 168 -0.23 3.69 -3.25
CA THR A 168 0.91 3.14 -2.53
C THR A 168 1.93 2.54 -3.48
N GLY A 169 3.19 2.81 -3.25
CA GLY A 169 4.34 2.08 -3.77
C GLY A 169 5.31 1.78 -2.64
N GLU A 170 6.09 0.74 -2.76
CA GLU A 170 7.07 0.35 -1.75
C GLU A 170 8.35 -0.19 -2.40
N MET A 171 9.46 -0.08 -1.66
CA MET A 171 10.71 -0.72 -2.03
C MET A 171 11.53 -1.04 -0.80
N GLY A 172 11.87 -2.32 -0.65
CA GLY A 172 12.77 -2.80 0.39
C GLY A 172 13.02 -4.29 0.26
N ILE A 173 14.29 -4.67 0.07
CA ILE A 173 14.63 -6.11 -0.03
C ILE A 173 14.32 -6.80 1.31
N GLY A 174 13.50 -7.85 1.24
CA GLY A 174 13.03 -8.59 2.40
C GLY A 174 11.59 -8.28 2.83
N ASN A 175 10.97 -7.22 2.31
CA ASN A 175 9.64 -6.78 2.71
C ASN A 175 8.54 -7.85 2.56
N THR A 176 8.59 -8.71 1.53
CA THR A 176 7.60 -9.80 1.38
C THR A 176 7.69 -10.85 2.49
N THR A 177 8.83 -10.97 3.18
CA THR A 177 8.99 -11.85 4.35
C THR A 177 8.31 -11.22 5.57
N SER A 178 8.53 -9.93 5.79
CA SER A 178 7.84 -9.14 6.81
C SER A 178 6.33 -9.11 6.55
N THR A 179 5.90 -8.89 5.29
CA THR A 179 4.49 -8.99 4.87
C THR A 179 3.86 -10.32 5.25
N SER A 180 4.56 -11.45 5.01
CA SER A 180 4.06 -12.78 5.40
C SER A 180 3.93 -12.93 6.92
N ALA A 181 4.88 -12.38 7.68
CA ALA A 181 4.82 -12.38 9.14
C ALA A 181 3.68 -11.51 9.68
N ILE A 182 3.46 -10.31 9.11
CA ILE A 182 2.31 -9.44 9.42
C ILE A 182 1.00 -10.19 9.14
N ALA A 183 0.86 -10.80 7.95
CA ALA A 183 -0.34 -11.54 7.57
C ALA A 183 -0.60 -12.72 8.51
N SER A 184 0.43 -13.52 8.84
CA SER A 184 0.30 -14.63 9.80
C SER A 184 -0.16 -14.15 11.16
N ALA A 185 0.51 -13.12 11.71
CA ALA A 185 0.21 -12.60 13.04
C ALA A 185 -1.19 -11.96 13.12
N PHE A 186 -1.57 -11.18 12.10
CA PHE A 186 -2.84 -10.47 12.11
C PHE A 186 -4.03 -11.40 11.92
N LEU A 187 -3.91 -12.34 10.97
CA LEU A 187 -4.97 -13.29 10.61
C LEU A 187 -4.99 -14.54 11.50
N GLY A 188 -3.97 -14.76 12.33
CA GLY A 188 -3.83 -15.99 13.12
C GLY A 188 -3.59 -17.24 12.25
N LEU A 189 -2.88 -17.09 11.13
CA LEU A 189 -2.66 -18.16 10.16
C LEU A 189 -1.24 -18.73 10.25
N ASP A 190 -1.15 -20.04 10.00
CA ASP A 190 0.14 -20.72 9.85
C ASP A 190 0.96 -20.08 8.72
N PRO A 191 2.29 -19.84 8.91
CA PRO A 191 3.18 -19.33 7.87
C PRO A 191 3.17 -20.13 6.56
N GLN A 192 2.78 -21.40 6.56
CA GLN A 192 2.60 -22.17 5.34
C GLN A 192 1.52 -21.58 4.42
N LEU A 193 0.54 -20.88 4.98
CA LEU A 193 -0.59 -20.26 4.27
C LEU A 193 -0.36 -18.79 3.90
N THR A 194 0.76 -18.20 4.33
CA THR A 194 1.04 -16.78 4.14
C THR A 194 2.37 -16.49 3.47
N VAL A 195 3.34 -17.42 3.55
CA VAL A 195 4.67 -17.23 2.93
C VAL A 195 4.61 -17.60 1.46
N GLY A 196 4.71 -16.57 0.61
CA GLY A 196 4.79 -16.68 -0.85
C GLY A 196 6.22 -16.58 -1.40
N ARG A 197 6.36 -16.78 -2.72
CA ARG A 197 7.66 -16.73 -3.41
C ARG A 197 8.22 -15.31 -3.56
N GLY A 198 7.44 -14.28 -3.28
CA GLY A 198 7.86 -12.88 -3.43
C GLY A 198 8.50 -12.60 -4.78
N SER A 199 9.78 -12.20 -4.78
CA SER A 199 10.57 -11.91 -5.98
C SER A 199 10.89 -13.13 -6.88
N GLY A 200 10.31 -14.31 -6.61
CA GLY A 200 10.51 -15.51 -7.44
C GLY A 200 11.60 -16.45 -6.93
N ILE A 201 11.77 -16.58 -5.63
CA ILE A 201 12.73 -17.48 -5.01
C ILE A 201 12.43 -18.97 -5.31
N ASN A 202 13.50 -19.79 -5.35
CA ASN A 202 13.43 -21.24 -5.53
C ASN A 202 12.91 -21.93 -4.23
N ASP A 203 12.74 -23.26 -4.31
CA ASP A 203 12.18 -24.04 -3.20
C ASP A 203 13.08 -24.07 -1.96
N GLU A 204 14.41 -24.02 -2.14
CA GLU A 204 15.37 -23.98 -1.05
C GLU A 204 15.26 -22.67 -0.26
N ARG A 205 15.29 -21.53 -0.94
CA ARG A 205 15.09 -20.21 -0.33
C ARG A 205 13.68 -20.06 0.25
N MET A 206 12.70 -20.72 -0.34
CA MET A 206 11.33 -20.73 0.19
C MET A 206 11.26 -21.40 1.57
N LYS A 207 12.00 -22.48 1.79
CA LYS A 207 12.14 -23.13 3.10
C LYS A 207 12.78 -22.19 4.13
N ILE A 208 13.88 -21.51 3.73
CA ILE A 208 14.54 -20.52 4.58
C ILE A 208 13.60 -19.38 4.94
N LYS A 209 12.92 -18.80 3.94
CA LYS A 209 11.97 -17.69 4.14
C LYS A 209 10.86 -18.09 5.11
N ARG A 210 10.30 -19.29 4.96
CA ARG A 210 9.28 -19.80 5.88
C ARG A 210 9.80 -19.97 7.29
N GLN A 211 11.02 -20.50 7.44
CA GLN A 211 11.64 -20.69 8.75
C GLN A 211 11.90 -19.34 9.43
N VAL A 212 12.39 -18.34 8.71
CA VAL A 212 12.58 -16.96 9.22
C VAL A 212 11.27 -16.38 9.76
N VAL A 213 10.15 -16.60 9.07
CA VAL A 213 8.83 -16.13 9.56
C VAL A 213 8.42 -16.90 10.81
N ILE A 214 8.58 -18.25 10.85
CA ILE A 214 8.26 -19.07 12.02
C ILE A 214 9.08 -18.61 13.23
N ASP A 215 10.41 -18.47 13.08
CA ASP A 215 11.31 -18.07 14.14
C ASP A 215 10.98 -16.67 14.67
N GLY A 216 10.70 -15.73 13.77
CA GLY A 216 10.32 -14.37 14.12
C GLY A 216 9.01 -14.29 14.92
N LEU A 217 8.00 -15.05 14.50
CA LEU A 217 6.71 -15.12 15.21
C LEU A 217 6.86 -15.80 16.57
N ALA A 218 7.64 -16.90 16.64
CA ALA A 218 7.91 -17.60 17.91
C ALA A 218 8.72 -16.73 18.89
N LYS A 219 9.71 -15.97 18.37
CA LYS A 219 10.56 -15.10 19.19
C LYS A 219 9.78 -13.93 19.79
N ASN A 220 8.94 -13.27 18.98
CA ASN A 220 8.30 -12.02 19.38
C ASN A 220 6.87 -12.17 19.88
N MET A 221 6.21 -13.30 19.58
CA MET A 221 4.82 -13.58 19.98
C MET A 221 3.90 -12.36 19.77
N PRO A 222 3.75 -11.88 18.53
CA PRO A 222 2.92 -10.71 18.25
C PRO A 222 1.47 -11.02 18.63
N LYS A 223 0.82 -10.02 19.26
CA LYS A 223 -0.57 -10.16 19.70
C LYS A 223 -1.48 -10.04 18.49
N GLN A 224 -2.25 -11.09 18.22
CA GLN A 224 -3.17 -11.14 17.07
C GLN A 224 -4.13 -9.93 17.08
N GLY A 225 -4.26 -9.27 15.94
CA GLY A 225 -5.13 -8.11 15.74
C GLY A 225 -4.62 -6.80 16.33
N ASP A 226 -3.51 -6.81 17.08
CA ASP A 226 -2.87 -5.59 17.58
C ASP A 226 -1.87 -5.08 16.55
N ALA A 227 -2.34 -4.18 15.68
CA ALA A 227 -1.56 -3.69 14.55
C ALA A 227 -0.23 -3.02 14.96
N MET A 228 -0.21 -2.28 16.08
CA MET A 228 1.02 -1.63 16.55
C MET A 228 2.02 -2.66 17.08
N ASP A 229 1.56 -3.64 17.85
CA ASP A 229 2.41 -4.71 18.38
C ASP A 229 3.00 -5.55 17.24
N ILE A 230 2.18 -5.91 16.23
CA ILE A 230 2.60 -6.64 15.03
C ILE A 230 3.63 -5.83 14.24
N LEU A 231 3.35 -4.55 13.99
CA LEU A 231 4.26 -3.65 13.26
C LEU A 231 5.62 -3.56 13.94
N CYS A 232 5.65 -3.33 15.25
CA CYS A 232 6.91 -3.23 16.00
C CYS A 232 7.70 -4.52 15.94
N LYS A 233 7.04 -5.68 16.05
CA LYS A 233 7.68 -6.97 16.20
C LYS A 233 8.18 -7.59 14.92
N VAL A 234 7.39 -7.49 13.82
CA VAL A 234 7.67 -8.18 12.56
C VAL A 234 7.44 -7.31 11.31
N GLY A 235 7.18 -6.02 11.50
CA GLY A 235 6.92 -5.08 10.40
C GLY A 235 8.17 -4.53 9.73
N GLY A 236 7.98 -3.45 8.96
CA GLY A 236 9.02 -2.69 8.27
C GLY A 236 8.71 -1.21 8.27
N TYR A 237 9.71 -0.36 8.07
CA TYR A 237 9.52 1.09 7.98
C TYR A 237 8.71 1.49 6.74
N ASP A 238 8.87 0.76 5.63
CA ASP A 238 8.07 0.87 4.42
C ASP A 238 6.58 0.58 4.71
N HIS A 239 6.27 -0.50 5.43
CA HIS A 239 4.91 -0.83 5.87
C HIS A 239 4.34 0.25 6.79
N ALA A 240 5.13 0.73 7.76
CA ALA A 240 4.71 1.79 8.68
C ALA A 240 4.44 3.11 7.93
N GLY A 241 5.34 3.49 7.04
CA GLY A 241 5.18 4.67 6.18
C GLY A 241 3.93 4.60 5.31
N LEU A 242 3.70 3.47 4.63
CA LEU A 242 2.48 3.28 3.82
C LEU A 242 1.21 3.26 4.66
N ALA A 243 1.21 2.66 5.85
CA ALA A 243 0.08 2.77 6.77
C ALA A 243 -0.19 4.23 7.12
N GLY A 244 0.85 5.02 7.34
CA GLY A 244 0.77 6.46 7.56
C GLY A 244 0.19 7.23 6.37
N VAL A 245 0.59 6.88 5.13
CA VAL A 245 0.01 7.48 3.89
C VAL A 245 -1.50 7.24 3.84
N ILE A 246 -1.93 6.00 4.08
CA ILE A 246 -3.35 5.63 4.06
C ILE A 246 -4.14 6.37 5.14
N ILE A 247 -3.63 6.43 6.37
CA ILE A 247 -4.26 7.15 7.50
C ILE A 247 -4.33 8.65 7.20
N GLY A 248 -3.22 9.23 6.71
CA GLY A 248 -3.11 10.65 6.34
C GLY A 248 -4.09 11.03 5.23
N ALA A 249 -4.20 10.22 4.19
CA ALA A 249 -5.16 10.42 3.10
C ALA A 249 -6.62 10.32 3.60
N ALA A 250 -6.95 9.27 4.35
CA ALA A 250 -8.30 9.04 4.84
C ALA A 250 -8.81 10.19 5.73
N ARG A 251 -7.97 10.71 6.65
CA ARG A 251 -8.36 11.86 7.50
C ARG A 251 -8.66 13.14 6.71
N ARG A 252 -8.07 13.27 5.51
CA ARG A 252 -8.24 14.39 4.56
C ARG A 252 -9.28 14.11 3.47
N ARG A 253 -10.07 13.04 3.59
CA ARG A 253 -11.05 12.61 2.59
C ARG A 253 -10.45 12.33 1.21
N VAL A 254 -9.22 11.86 1.15
CA VAL A 254 -8.58 11.48 -0.11
C VAL A 254 -8.49 9.96 -0.21
N PRO A 255 -9.02 9.35 -1.28
CA PRO A 255 -8.92 7.92 -1.51
C PRO A 255 -7.47 7.48 -1.74
N THR A 256 -7.17 6.26 -1.33
CA THR A 256 -5.89 5.61 -1.59
C THR A 256 -6.10 4.32 -2.38
N MET A 257 -5.51 4.23 -3.57
CA MET A 257 -5.41 2.98 -4.32
C MET A 257 -4.28 2.14 -3.73
N VAL A 258 -4.64 1.04 -3.09
CA VAL A 258 -3.69 0.10 -2.47
C VAL A 258 -3.14 -0.84 -3.55
N ASP A 259 -1.81 -0.92 -3.67
CA ASP A 259 -1.12 -1.77 -4.64
C ASP A 259 -1.20 -3.26 -4.27
N GLY A 260 -0.14 -4.02 -4.43
CA GLY A 260 -0.05 -5.46 -4.22
C GLY A 260 0.06 -5.89 -2.76
N VAL A 261 0.64 -7.07 -2.55
CA VAL A 261 0.63 -7.75 -1.25
C VAL A 261 1.30 -6.97 -0.13
N ASN A 262 2.44 -6.31 -0.40
CA ASN A 262 3.17 -5.53 0.63
C ASN A 262 2.37 -4.29 1.05
N ALA A 263 1.84 -3.56 0.08
CA ALA A 263 0.97 -2.41 0.33
C ALA A 263 -0.32 -2.83 1.05
N THR A 264 -0.86 -4.01 0.74
CA THR A 264 -2.04 -4.56 1.44
C THR A 264 -1.73 -4.94 2.89
N ALA A 265 -0.51 -5.39 3.20
CA ALA A 265 -0.10 -5.58 4.60
C ALA A 265 -0.04 -4.24 5.36
N ALA A 266 0.45 -3.18 4.71
CA ALA A 266 0.40 -1.83 5.28
C ALA A 266 -1.04 -1.31 5.45
N ALA A 267 -1.92 -1.60 4.49
CA ALA A 267 -3.36 -1.29 4.60
C ALA A 267 -4.03 -2.04 5.74
N LEU A 268 -3.65 -3.30 5.97
CA LEU A 268 -4.12 -4.11 7.09
C LEU A 268 -3.67 -3.51 8.44
N LEU A 269 -2.45 -3.00 8.52
CA LEU A 269 -1.96 -2.28 9.71
C LEU A 269 -2.73 -0.97 9.92
N ALA A 270 -2.95 -0.19 8.86
CA ALA A 270 -3.76 1.04 8.93
C ALA A 270 -5.20 0.74 9.39
N TYR A 271 -5.81 -0.32 8.87
CA TYR A 271 -7.13 -0.81 9.28
C TYR A 271 -7.16 -1.22 10.75
N GLY A 272 -6.14 -1.93 11.22
CA GLY A 272 -6.05 -2.33 12.63
C GLY A 272 -5.83 -1.16 13.59
N LEU A 273 -5.16 -0.09 13.14
CA LEU A 273 -4.95 1.13 13.93
C LEU A 273 -6.20 2.04 13.91
N TYR A 274 -6.81 2.21 12.74
CA TYR A 274 -7.98 3.06 12.50
C TYR A 274 -8.92 2.37 11.49
N PRO A 275 -9.89 1.58 11.96
CA PRO A 275 -10.74 0.76 11.08
C PRO A 275 -11.47 1.56 9.99
N GLN A 276 -11.79 2.83 10.26
CA GLN A 276 -12.45 3.72 9.31
C GLN A 276 -11.59 4.04 8.06
N CYS A 277 -10.25 3.80 8.11
CA CYS A 277 -9.40 3.95 6.92
C CYS A 277 -9.84 3.06 5.77
N ARG A 278 -10.44 1.90 6.08
CA ARG A 278 -10.91 0.96 5.07
C ARG A 278 -11.87 1.61 4.06
N ASP A 279 -12.69 2.53 4.52
CA ASP A 279 -13.69 3.22 3.67
C ASP A 279 -13.04 4.15 2.63
N TYR A 280 -11.76 4.46 2.78
CA TYR A 280 -10.95 5.27 1.86
C TYR A 280 -9.96 4.45 1.03
N MET A 281 -10.01 3.11 1.13
CA MET A 281 -9.13 2.21 0.39
C MET A 281 -9.82 1.66 -0.85
N LEU A 282 -9.15 1.71 -1.99
CA LEU A 282 -9.49 1.00 -3.21
C LEU A 282 -8.41 -0.06 -3.46
N CYS A 283 -8.80 -1.28 -3.83
CA CYS A 283 -7.85 -2.35 -4.12
C CYS A 283 -7.54 -2.38 -5.62
N SER A 284 -6.27 -2.32 -5.97
CA SER A 284 -5.83 -2.24 -7.36
C SER A 284 -5.96 -3.57 -8.10
N HIS A 285 -5.16 -4.55 -7.74
CA HIS A 285 -5.08 -5.82 -8.45
C HIS A 285 -5.02 -7.00 -7.48
N LEU A 286 -5.34 -8.18 -7.97
CA LEU A 286 -5.07 -9.42 -7.24
C LEU A 286 -3.62 -9.84 -7.50
N SER A 287 -2.77 -9.74 -6.48
CA SER A 287 -1.42 -10.29 -6.55
C SER A 287 -1.47 -11.81 -6.51
N SER A 288 -0.55 -12.45 -7.22
CA SER A 288 -0.39 -13.90 -7.16
C SER A 288 0.23 -14.43 -5.85
N ASP A 289 0.58 -13.54 -4.90
CA ASP A 289 1.08 -13.95 -3.58
C ASP A 289 -0.03 -14.52 -2.71
N ILE A 290 0.26 -15.64 -2.04
CA ILE A 290 -0.72 -16.47 -1.34
C ILE A 290 -1.45 -15.75 -0.19
N SER A 291 -0.81 -14.80 0.48
CA SER A 291 -1.39 -14.07 1.61
C SER A 291 -2.34 -12.95 1.17
N HIS A 292 -2.20 -12.46 -0.07
CA HIS A 292 -2.88 -11.25 -0.53
C HIS A 292 -4.40 -11.36 -0.45
N LYS A 293 -4.95 -12.43 -1.06
CA LYS A 293 -6.40 -12.67 -1.06
C LYS A 293 -7.00 -12.72 0.34
N LYS A 294 -6.30 -13.36 1.29
CA LYS A 294 -6.77 -13.49 2.68
C LYS A 294 -6.83 -12.15 3.42
N MET A 295 -5.86 -11.28 3.18
CA MET A 295 -5.87 -9.92 3.74
C MET A 295 -6.99 -9.06 3.13
N LEU A 296 -7.23 -9.17 1.82
CA LEU A 296 -8.32 -8.48 1.14
C LEU A 296 -9.69 -8.95 1.65
N GLU A 297 -9.89 -10.25 1.83
CA GLU A 297 -11.12 -10.84 2.36
C GLU A 297 -11.45 -10.30 3.76
N LEU A 298 -10.45 -10.19 4.66
CA LEU A 298 -10.66 -9.62 5.99
C LEU A 298 -11.13 -8.16 5.91
N MET A 299 -10.52 -7.35 5.04
CA MET A 299 -10.87 -5.94 4.86
C MET A 299 -12.08 -5.75 3.93
N GLN A 300 -12.65 -6.80 3.36
CA GLN A 300 -13.73 -6.76 2.38
C GLN A 300 -13.39 -5.85 1.18
N LEU A 301 -12.14 -5.92 0.71
CA LEU A 301 -11.68 -5.20 -0.46
C LEU A 301 -11.71 -6.12 -1.69
N SER A 302 -12.15 -5.58 -2.83
CA SER A 302 -12.25 -6.32 -4.09
C SER A 302 -11.31 -5.70 -5.13
N PRO A 303 -10.37 -6.48 -5.72
CA PRO A 303 -9.44 -5.96 -6.71
C PRO A 303 -10.12 -5.57 -8.02
N ILE A 304 -9.60 -4.52 -8.68
CA ILE A 304 -10.07 -4.06 -10.00
C ILE A 304 -9.53 -4.96 -11.11
N VAL A 305 -8.23 -5.32 -11.01
CA VAL A 305 -7.49 -6.03 -12.04
C VAL A 305 -7.05 -7.40 -11.52
N ASP A 306 -7.19 -8.44 -12.33
CA ASP A 306 -6.58 -9.75 -12.12
C ASP A 306 -5.76 -10.11 -13.37
N ALA A 307 -4.45 -9.88 -13.29
CA ALA A 307 -3.50 -10.09 -14.39
C ALA A 307 -2.27 -10.91 -13.95
N GLY A 308 -2.37 -11.64 -12.83
CA GLY A 308 -1.27 -12.44 -12.30
C GLY A 308 -0.02 -11.64 -11.91
N MET A 309 -0.17 -10.35 -11.62
CA MET A 309 0.93 -9.45 -11.28
C MET A 309 1.54 -9.77 -9.91
N ARG A 310 2.85 -9.50 -9.78
CA ARG A 310 3.60 -9.69 -8.53
C ARG A 310 4.84 -8.81 -8.44
N LEU A 311 4.90 -7.71 -9.17
CA LEU A 311 6.07 -6.82 -9.15
C LEU A 311 6.09 -5.97 -7.88
N GLY A 312 4.94 -5.43 -7.44
CA GLY A 312 4.86 -4.42 -6.39
C GLY A 312 5.16 -3.03 -6.92
N GLU A 313 5.75 -2.19 -6.08
CA GLU A 313 6.26 -0.86 -6.43
C GLU A 313 5.18 0.12 -6.93
N GLY A 314 3.89 -0.13 -6.67
CA GLY A 314 2.78 0.69 -7.17
C GLY A 314 2.34 0.39 -8.61
N THR A 315 2.85 -0.70 -9.21
CA THR A 315 2.60 -1.02 -10.62
C THR A 315 1.16 -1.42 -10.89
N GLY A 316 0.56 -2.22 -10.04
CA GLY A 316 -0.84 -2.61 -10.17
C GLY A 316 -1.80 -1.46 -9.90
N ALA A 317 -1.46 -0.60 -8.93
CA ALA A 317 -2.22 0.60 -8.62
C ALA A 317 -2.23 1.58 -9.82
N SER A 318 -1.11 1.76 -10.50
CA SER A 318 -1.04 2.58 -11.72
C SER A 318 -2.03 2.10 -12.78
N LEU A 319 -2.13 0.79 -13.04
CA LEU A 319 -3.08 0.24 -14.02
C LEU A 319 -4.53 0.38 -13.55
N ALA A 320 -4.80 0.12 -12.26
CA ALA A 320 -6.14 0.23 -11.70
C ALA A 320 -6.68 1.67 -11.73
N ILE A 321 -5.83 2.68 -11.58
CA ILE A 321 -6.19 4.09 -11.69
C ILE A 321 -6.67 4.41 -13.11
N VAL A 322 -6.01 3.88 -14.14
CA VAL A 322 -6.45 4.06 -15.54
C VAL A 322 -7.86 3.48 -15.74
N VAL A 323 -8.12 2.30 -15.19
CA VAL A 323 -9.46 1.66 -15.25
C VAL A 323 -10.50 2.50 -14.49
N LEU A 324 -10.17 2.99 -13.30
CA LEU A 324 -11.07 3.83 -12.51
C LEU A 324 -11.37 5.16 -13.23
N GLN A 325 -10.36 5.80 -13.81
CA GLN A 325 -10.56 7.04 -14.59
C GLN A 325 -11.49 6.79 -15.78
N ALA A 326 -11.32 5.68 -16.52
CA ALA A 326 -12.22 5.32 -17.61
C ALA A 326 -13.67 5.14 -17.15
N ALA A 327 -13.88 4.51 -15.97
CA ALA A 327 -15.22 4.37 -15.38
C ALA A 327 -15.83 5.73 -14.98
N MET A 328 -15.03 6.65 -14.45
CA MET A 328 -15.45 8.02 -14.15
C MET A 328 -15.81 8.79 -15.44
N ASP A 329 -15.03 8.61 -16.50
CA ASP A 329 -15.29 9.28 -17.80
C ASP A 329 -16.63 8.82 -18.37
N VAL A 330 -16.96 7.52 -18.27
CA VAL A 330 -18.29 7.00 -18.66
C VAL A 330 -19.39 7.68 -17.85
N TYR A 331 -19.27 7.75 -16.52
CA TYR A 331 -20.24 8.42 -15.69
C TYR A 331 -20.40 9.92 -16.07
N ASN A 332 -19.28 10.63 -16.14
CA ASN A 332 -19.28 12.07 -16.41
C ASN A 332 -19.88 12.43 -17.78
N HIS A 333 -19.73 11.56 -18.81
CA HIS A 333 -20.26 11.82 -20.15
C HIS A 333 -21.73 11.40 -20.32
N LEU A 334 -22.18 10.37 -19.58
CA LEU A 334 -23.53 9.81 -19.80
C LEU A 334 -24.56 10.27 -18.77
N SER A 335 -24.13 10.79 -17.61
CA SER A 335 -25.02 11.24 -16.53
C SER A 335 -25.32 12.73 -16.56
N ARG A 336 -24.62 13.51 -17.38
CA ARG A 336 -24.80 14.97 -17.54
C ARG A 336 -25.79 15.35 -18.60
#